data_7387e24b4183a20c50db68fe379c3b6d
#
_entry.id   7387e24b4183a20c50db68fe379c3b6d
#
_cell.length_a   1.000
_cell.length_b   1.000
_cell.length_c   1.000
_cell.angle_alpha   90.00
_cell.angle_beta   90.00
_cell.angle_gamma   90.00
#
_symmetry.space_group_name_H-M   'P 1'
#
loop_
_entity.id
_entity.type
_entity.pdbx_description
1 polymer ?
#
loop_
_entity_poly.entity_id
_entity_poly.type
_entity_poly.pdbx_seq_one_letter_code
_entity_poly.pdbx_strand_id
1 'polypeptide(L)'
;MKAVYQTKYGKSDVLQYGEQSRPATKANEVRIKNHASSVNPRDWMIRSGRYQLQFLVPSFPLILGSDFAGEVLEVGAKVKAFKPGDKVFGMK
;
A
#
# COMPACT_ATOMS: atom_id res chain seq x y z
N MET A 1 10.39 -4.59 5.92
CA MET A 1 9.08 -4.52 6.63
C MET A 1 8.28 -5.77 6.41
N LYS A 2 7.49 -6.14 7.40
CA LYS A 2 6.55 -7.25 7.26
C LYS A 2 5.33 -6.82 6.47
N ALA A 3 4.90 -7.65 5.53
CA ALA A 3 3.73 -7.37 4.70
C ALA A 3 3.05 -8.66 4.23
N VAL A 4 1.79 -8.52 3.86
CA VAL A 4 1.06 -9.55 3.11
C VAL A 4 1.16 -9.15 1.63
N TYR A 5 1.67 -10.06 0.82
CA TYR A 5 1.95 -9.78 -0.59
C TYR A 5 1.64 -11.00 -1.45
N GLN A 6 1.62 -10.80 -2.76
CA GLN A 6 1.46 -11.88 -3.74
C GLN A 6 2.41 -11.69 -4.91
N THR A 7 2.80 -12.80 -5.53
CA THR A 7 3.69 -12.80 -6.69
C THR A 7 3.02 -13.32 -7.97
N LYS A 8 1.76 -13.68 -7.87
CA LYS A 8 0.92 -14.12 -9.00
C LYS A 8 -0.54 -13.85 -8.69
N TYR A 9 -1.37 -13.78 -9.70
CA TYR A 9 -2.81 -13.67 -9.51
C TYR A 9 -3.41 -15.02 -9.11
N GLY A 10 -4.51 -14.98 -8.39
CA GLY A 10 -5.22 -16.20 -7.99
C GLY A 10 -6.17 -15.99 -6.83
N LYS A 11 -6.53 -17.09 -6.19
CA LYS A 11 -7.37 -17.13 -5.01
C LYS A 11 -6.56 -16.75 -3.78
N SER A 12 -7.19 -16.79 -2.61
CA SER A 12 -6.54 -16.36 -1.35
C SER A 12 -5.26 -17.11 -1.01
N ASP A 13 -5.06 -18.31 -1.56
CA ASP A 13 -3.84 -19.10 -1.36
C ASP A 13 -2.58 -18.48 -1.97
N VAL A 14 -2.71 -17.46 -2.83
CA VAL A 14 -1.56 -16.74 -3.38
C VAL A 14 -1.00 -15.71 -2.41
N LEU A 15 -1.73 -15.39 -1.34
CA LEU A 15 -1.27 -14.41 -0.34
C LEU A 15 -0.17 -15.01 0.52
N GLN A 16 0.90 -14.25 0.72
CA GLN A 16 2.06 -14.63 1.51
C GLN A 16 2.34 -13.55 2.55
N TYR A 17 2.88 -13.94 3.69
CA TYR A 17 3.31 -13.01 4.73
C TYR A 17 4.82 -13.11 4.89
N GLY A 18 5.51 -11.99 4.83
CA GLY A 18 6.96 -11.99 4.97
C GLY A 18 7.60 -10.63 4.79
N GLU A 19 8.92 -10.63 4.70
CA GLU A 19 9.68 -9.42 4.51
C GLU A 19 9.55 -8.87 3.10
N GLN A 20 9.34 -7.57 3.01
CA GLN A 20 9.37 -6.81 1.77
C GLN A 20 10.17 -5.52 1.98
N SER A 21 10.74 -5.01 0.91
CA SER A 21 11.48 -3.74 0.96
C SER A 21 10.55 -2.59 1.31
N ARG A 22 11.02 -1.66 2.13
CA ARG A 22 10.30 -0.41 2.36
C ARG A 22 10.29 0.41 1.08
N PRO A 23 9.15 1.00 0.70
CA PRO A 23 9.11 1.88 -0.45
C PRO A 23 9.93 3.15 -0.18
N ALA A 24 10.61 3.65 -1.20
CA ALA A 24 11.29 4.93 -1.12
C ALA A 24 10.28 6.07 -1.13
N THR A 25 10.59 7.16 -0.44
CA THR A 25 9.75 8.36 -0.39
C THR A 25 10.20 9.34 -1.48
N LYS A 26 9.33 9.58 -2.46
CA LYS A 26 9.60 10.56 -3.52
C LYS A 26 9.38 11.99 -3.01
N ALA A 27 9.82 12.97 -3.80
CA ALA A 27 9.80 14.38 -3.39
C ALA A 27 8.42 14.91 -2.99
N ASN A 28 7.35 14.41 -3.60
CA ASN A 28 5.98 14.84 -3.33
C ASN A 28 5.15 13.80 -2.56
N GLU A 29 5.81 12.87 -1.91
CA GLU A 29 5.17 11.79 -1.17
C GLU A 29 5.50 11.84 0.32
N VAL A 30 4.68 11.15 1.11
CA VAL A 30 4.91 10.94 2.54
C VAL A 30 5.00 9.45 2.79
N ARG A 31 5.84 9.07 3.77
CA ARG A 31 5.88 7.70 4.28
C ARG A 31 5.13 7.65 5.60
N ILE A 32 4.24 6.70 5.71
CA ILE A 32 3.36 6.55 6.87
C ILE A 32 3.62 5.22 7.54
N LYS A 33 3.78 5.26 8.88
CA LYS A 33 3.70 4.05 9.70
C LYS A 33 2.23 3.68 9.83
N ASN A 34 1.81 2.67 9.10
CA ASN A 34 0.41 2.29 9.03
C ASN A 34 0.00 1.53 10.30
N HIS A 35 -1.03 2.00 10.97
CA HIS A 35 -1.58 1.36 12.17
C HIS A 35 -2.83 0.56 11.85
N ALA A 36 -3.57 0.93 10.83
CA ALA A 36 -4.80 0.25 10.45
C ALA A 36 -5.08 0.40 8.96
N SER A 37 -5.68 -0.61 8.39
CA SER A 37 -6.18 -0.61 7.03
C SER A 37 -7.48 -1.39 6.96
N SER A 38 -8.08 -1.48 5.78
CA SER A 38 -9.31 -2.24 5.59
C SER A 38 -9.20 -3.13 4.36
N VAL A 39 -10.14 -4.05 4.24
CA VAL A 39 -10.27 -4.93 3.07
C VAL A 39 -11.55 -4.56 2.33
N ASN A 40 -11.43 -4.34 1.03
CA ASN A 40 -12.53 -3.95 0.17
C ASN A 40 -12.68 -4.91 -1.01
N PRO A 41 -13.85 -4.96 -1.68
CA PRO A 41 -14.04 -5.81 -2.86
C PRO A 41 -13.00 -5.60 -3.96
N ARG A 42 -12.52 -4.39 -4.15
CA ARG A 42 -11.46 -4.07 -5.09
C ARG A 42 -10.19 -4.90 -4.84
N ASP A 43 -9.90 -5.21 -3.58
CA ASP A 43 -8.70 -5.97 -3.21
C ASP A 43 -8.73 -7.39 -3.78
N TRP A 44 -9.86 -8.11 -3.64
CA TRP A 44 -9.92 -9.45 -4.20
C TRP A 44 -10.03 -9.46 -5.74
N MET A 45 -10.59 -8.41 -6.33
CA MET A 45 -10.61 -8.26 -7.78
C MET A 45 -9.19 -8.10 -8.32
N ILE A 46 -8.40 -7.24 -7.70
CA ILE A 46 -6.99 -7.05 -8.06
C ILE A 46 -6.21 -8.34 -7.81
N ARG A 47 -6.40 -8.99 -6.67
CA ARG A 47 -5.73 -10.24 -6.34
C ARG A 47 -5.94 -11.31 -7.41
N SER A 48 -7.15 -11.43 -7.91
CA SER A 48 -7.51 -12.44 -8.90
C SER A 48 -7.14 -12.07 -10.33
N GLY A 49 -6.74 -10.83 -10.59
CA GLY A 49 -6.46 -10.33 -11.94
C GLY A 49 -7.69 -9.90 -12.71
N ARG A 50 -8.85 -9.75 -12.05
CA ARG A 50 -10.14 -9.45 -12.70
C ARG A 50 -10.58 -8.00 -12.56
N TYR A 51 -9.74 -7.13 -12.01
CA TYR A 51 -10.07 -5.73 -11.86
C TYR A 51 -10.12 -5.04 -13.22
N GLN A 52 -11.15 -4.21 -13.46
CA GLN A 52 -11.32 -3.52 -14.76
C GLN A 52 -10.13 -2.64 -15.13
N LEU A 53 -9.49 -2.03 -14.13
CA LEU A 53 -8.33 -1.18 -14.33
C LEU A 53 -7.03 -1.90 -13.96
N GLN A 54 -6.97 -3.20 -14.22
CA GLN A 54 -5.82 -4.04 -13.87
C GLN A 54 -4.50 -3.52 -14.46
N PHE A 55 -4.55 -2.85 -15.61
CA PHE A 55 -3.37 -2.27 -16.25
C PHE A 55 -2.74 -1.13 -15.41
N LEU A 56 -3.46 -0.56 -14.45
CA LEU A 56 -2.95 0.46 -13.54
C LEU A 56 -2.36 -0.12 -12.26
N VAL A 57 -2.50 -1.43 -12.05
CA VAL A 57 -2.01 -2.10 -10.85
C VAL A 57 -0.48 -2.29 -10.98
N PRO A 58 0.28 -1.98 -9.91
CA PRO A 58 1.72 -2.20 -9.92
C PRO A 58 2.08 -3.66 -10.19
N SER A 59 3.29 -3.88 -10.70
CA SER A 59 3.81 -5.22 -10.92
C SER A 59 4.12 -5.93 -9.61
N PHE A 60 4.34 -7.23 -9.68
CA PHE A 60 4.69 -8.06 -8.52
C PHE A 60 6.09 -7.71 -7.96
N PRO A 61 6.35 -7.86 -6.67
CA PRO A 61 5.38 -8.32 -5.65
C PRO A 61 4.31 -7.25 -5.36
N LEU A 62 3.07 -7.69 -5.22
CA LEU A 62 1.93 -6.80 -5.06
C LEU A 62 1.42 -6.84 -3.63
N ILE A 63 1.31 -5.68 -3.00
CA ILE A 63 0.71 -5.50 -1.68
C ILE A 63 -0.65 -4.86 -1.88
N LEU A 64 -1.70 -5.54 -1.44
CA LEU A 64 -3.07 -5.06 -1.59
C LEU A 64 -3.44 -4.04 -0.52
N GLY A 65 -4.56 -3.38 -0.75
CA GLY A 65 -5.12 -2.41 0.18
C GLY A 65 -5.04 -1.00 -0.34
N SER A 66 -6.05 -0.21 -0.04
CA SER A 66 -6.13 1.19 -0.45
C SER A 66 -6.23 2.13 0.74
N ASP A 67 -6.88 1.71 1.81
CA ASP A 67 -7.13 2.56 2.96
C ASP A 67 -5.98 2.47 3.95
N PHE A 68 -5.70 3.59 4.60
CA PHE A 68 -4.68 3.64 5.63
C PHE A 68 -5.07 4.60 6.76
N ALA A 69 -4.54 4.34 7.93
CA ALA A 69 -4.55 5.26 9.06
C ALA A 69 -3.26 5.05 9.85
N GLY A 70 -2.53 6.11 10.10
CA GLY A 70 -1.25 5.98 10.78
C GLY A 70 -0.58 7.30 11.06
N GLU A 71 0.73 7.27 11.19
CA GLU A 71 1.55 8.41 11.56
C GLU A 71 2.61 8.66 10.50
N VAL A 72 2.78 9.92 10.12
CA VAL A 72 3.80 10.31 9.15
C VAL A 72 5.19 10.10 9.77
N LEU A 73 6.02 9.32 9.08
CA LEU A 73 7.42 9.08 9.47
C LEU A 73 8.37 10.02 8.74
N GLU A 74 8.11 10.28 7.47
CA GLU A 74 9.02 10.98 6.59
C GLU A 74 8.22 11.69 5.50
N VAL A 75 8.66 12.87 5.11
CA VAL A 75 8.05 13.63 4.02
C VAL A 75 9.10 13.90 2.94
N GLY A 76 8.65 13.90 1.69
CA GLY A 76 9.49 14.28 0.56
C GLY A 76 9.80 15.77 0.58
N ALA A 77 10.85 16.17 -0.13
CA ALA A 77 11.37 17.55 -0.10
C ALA A 77 10.36 18.61 -0.55
N LYS A 78 9.38 18.24 -1.37
CA LYS A 78 8.33 19.15 -1.86
C LYS A 78 7.05 19.16 -1.03
N VAL A 79 6.96 18.32 0.00
CA VAL A 79 5.77 18.24 0.84
C VAL A 79 5.83 19.32 1.92
N LYS A 80 4.77 20.12 2.00
CA LYS A 80 4.66 21.23 2.96
C LYS A 80 3.45 21.13 3.86
N ALA A 81 2.42 20.36 3.46
CA ALA A 81 1.17 20.24 4.20
C ALA A 81 1.26 19.28 5.40
N PHE A 82 2.26 18.41 5.43
CA PHE A 82 2.43 17.39 6.48
C PHE A 82 3.84 17.42 7.02
N LYS A 83 4.00 16.92 8.24
CA LYS A 83 5.29 16.78 8.90
C LYS A 83 5.37 15.47 9.66
N PRO A 84 6.58 14.95 9.93
CA PRO A 84 6.74 13.77 10.78
C PRO A 84 6.01 13.93 12.11
N GLY A 85 5.31 12.89 12.54
CA GLY A 85 4.51 12.89 13.75
C GLY A 85 3.03 13.18 13.53
N ASP A 86 2.63 13.71 12.37
CA ASP A 86 1.22 13.95 12.07
C ASP A 86 0.46 12.63 11.99
N LYS A 87 -0.74 12.61 12.59
CA LYS A 87 -1.66 11.49 12.47
C LYS A 87 -2.56 11.71 11.27
N VAL A 88 -2.64 10.72 10.40
CA VAL A 88 -3.34 10.83 9.11
C VAL A 88 -4.14 9.58 8.79
N PHE A 89 -5.13 9.77 7.95
CA PHE A 89 -5.86 8.66 7.34
C PHE A 89 -6.29 9.04 5.94
N GLY A 90 -6.55 8.05 5.13
CA GLY A 90 -6.98 8.29 3.76
C GLY A 90 -6.99 7.05 2.92
N MET A 91 -6.95 7.28 1.61
CA MET A 91 -6.97 6.26 0.58
C MET A 91 -5.91 6.60 -0.47
N LYS A 92 -5.21 5.58 -0.92
CA LYS A 92 -4.21 5.73 -1.97
C LYS A 92 -4.66 5.16 -3.30
#